data_391b27376e4bc0e4a7b6e76f2ac8c050
#
_entry.id   391b27376e4bc0e4a7b6e76f2ac8c050
#
_cell.length_a   1.000
_cell.length_b   1.000
_cell.length_c   1.000
_cell.angle_alpha   90.00
_cell.angle_beta   90.00
_cell.angle_gamma   90.00
#
_symmetry.space_group_name_H-M   'P 1'
#
loop_
_entity.id
_entity.type
_entity.pdbx_description
1 polymer ?
#
loop_
_entity_poly.entity_id
_entity_poly.type
_entity_poly.pdbx_seq_one_letter_code
_entity_poly.pdbx_strand_id
1 'polypeptide(L)'
;MPKILYSSASPYSAKARMAATHAGYAFNSVTVDTNADPDILIDANPLGKIPTLITNDGTVVFDSRAIVQFINRETKGAILPRNAVKRTEAETLEALADGLCDCLLAHIYERRFRPEEKIHQPWLDKQWEKAGRVLDTLNASPPRLTKKANGGQIALRAALGYLALRFPGQWERGRARLVRWARRFDERFPELAEFLPR
;
A
#
# COMPACT_ATOMS: atom_id res chain seq x y z
N MET A 1 -16.42 11.90 12.49
CA MET A 1 -15.50 11.87 11.35
C MET A 1 -15.10 10.42 11.09
N PRO A 2 -15.03 9.94 9.84
CA PRO A 2 -14.62 8.58 9.51
C PRO A 2 -13.29 8.21 10.16
N LYS A 3 -13.07 6.93 10.44
CA LYS A 3 -11.84 6.43 11.06
C LYS A 3 -11.17 5.44 10.13
N ILE A 4 -9.83 5.55 9.95
CA ILE A 4 -9.04 4.50 9.31
C ILE A 4 -8.20 3.83 10.39
N LEU A 5 -8.51 2.55 10.67
CA LEU A 5 -7.71 1.71 11.55
C LEU A 5 -6.45 1.28 10.79
N TYR A 6 -5.28 1.46 11.42
CA TYR A 6 -3.99 1.28 10.74
C TYR A 6 -2.85 0.87 11.68
N SER A 7 -1.77 0.39 11.07
CA SER A 7 -0.43 0.33 11.68
C SER A 7 0.54 1.13 10.82
N SER A 8 1.49 1.82 11.46
CA SER A 8 2.48 2.66 10.77
C SER A 8 3.36 1.88 9.79
N ALA A 9 3.63 0.61 10.07
CA ALA A 9 4.46 -0.24 9.20
C ALA A 9 3.69 -0.86 8.01
N SER A 10 2.35 -0.76 7.97
CA SER A 10 1.55 -1.43 6.94
C SER A 10 1.54 -0.66 5.61
N PRO A 11 1.98 -1.25 4.49
CA PRO A 11 1.92 -0.62 3.18
C PRO A 11 0.48 -0.42 2.68
N TYR A 12 -0.42 -1.33 3.03
CA TYR A 12 -1.84 -1.22 2.68
C TYR A 12 -2.54 -0.09 3.44
N SER A 13 -2.17 0.10 4.72
CA SER A 13 -2.66 1.24 5.51
C SER A 13 -2.10 2.56 4.99
N ALA A 14 -0.83 2.59 4.60
CA ALA A 14 -0.20 3.73 3.95
C ALA A 14 -0.97 4.10 2.66
N LYS A 15 -1.23 3.13 1.78
CA LYS A 15 -2.02 3.32 0.55
C LYS A 15 -3.38 3.95 0.83
N ALA A 16 -4.15 3.40 1.77
CA ALA A 16 -5.50 3.90 2.09
C ALA A 16 -5.47 5.34 2.63
N ARG A 17 -4.54 5.64 3.55
CA ARG A 17 -4.39 6.98 4.14
C ARG A 17 -3.90 8.00 3.12
N MET A 18 -2.91 7.66 2.30
CA MET A 18 -2.43 8.50 1.20
C MET A 18 -3.55 8.81 0.20
N ALA A 19 -4.35 7.80 -0.17
CA ALA A 19 -5.48 7.97 -1.08
C ALA A 19 -6.54 8.90 -0.48
N ALA A 20 -6.89 8.74 0.80
CA ALA A 20 -7.85 9.60 1.49
C ALA A 20 -7.38 11.07 1.52
N THR A 21 -6.13 11.30 1.91
CA THR A 21 -5.52 12.64 1.95
C THR A 21 -5.47 13.28 0.57
N HIS A 22 -4.99 12.54 -0.44
CA HIS A 22 -4.89 13.06 -1.82
C HIS A 22 -6.25 13.41 -2.42
N ALA A 23 -7.29 12.66 -2.05
CA ALA A 23 -8.66 12.93 -2.50
C ALA A 23 -9.38 14.03 -1.72
N GLY A 24 -8.81 14.53 -0.63
CA GLY A 24 -9.47 15.46 0.27
C GLY A 24 -10.59 14.81 1.11
N TYR A 25 -10.55 13.49 1.29
CA TYR A 25 -11.48 12.76 2.15
C TYR A 25 -11.03 12.86 3.61
N ALA A 26 -11.80 13.58 4.43
CA ALA A 26 -11.47 13.80 5.84
C ALA A 26 -11.63 12.51 6.66
N PHE A 27 -10.63 12.19 7.48
CA PHE A 27 -10.63 11.00 8.35
C PHE A 27 -9.76 11.21 9.59
N ASN A 28 -10.02 10.40 10.62
CA ASN A 28 -9.13 10.22 11.78
C ASN A 28 -8.32 8.94 11.58
N SER A 29 -7.00 9.03 11.81
CA SER A 29 -6.13 7.85 11.86
C SER A 29 -6.17 7.24 13.26
N VAL A 30 -6.51 5.96 13.37
CA VAL A 30 -6.57 5.22 14.65
C VAL A 30 -5.57 4.06 14.57
N THR A 31 -4.50 4.15 15.35
CA THR A 31 -3.49 3.08 15.43
C THR A 31 -4.05 1.89 16.18
N VAL A 32 -3.83 0.69 15.64
CA VAL A 32 -4.20 -0.59 16.27
C VAL A 32 -3.03 -1.57 16.21
N ASP A 33 -2.88 -2.38 17.25
CA ASP A 33 -1.99 -3.54 17.23
C ASP A 33 -2.80 -4.77 16.80
N THR A 34 -2.53 -5.26 15.60
CA THR A 34 -3.21 -6.43 15.02
C THR A 34 -2.87 -7.75 15.73
N ASN A 35 -1.82 -7.78 16.57
CA ASN A 35 -1.49 -8.99 17.33
C ASN A 35 -2.26 -9.08 18.65
N ALA A 36 -2.87 -7.98 19.08
CA ALA A 36 -3.66 -7.91 20.31
C ALA A 36 -5.16 -8.16 20.07
N ASP A 37 -5.58 -8.40 18.84
CA ASP A 37 -6.98 -8.59 18.42
C ASP A 37 -7.93 -7.58 19.08
N PRO A 38 -7.68 -6.25 18.93
CA PRO A 38 -8.47 -5.25 19.65
C PRO A 38 -9.93 -5.23 19.15
N ASP A 39 -10.88 -5.14 20.07
CA ASP A 39 -12.33 -5.19 19.79
C ASP A 39 -12.73 -4.25 18.66
N ILE A 40 -12.23 -3.01 18.67
CA ILE A 40 -12.52 -2.04 17.60
C ILE A 40 -12.17 -2.53 16.20
N LEU A 41 -11.16 -3.40 16.06
CA LEU A 41 -10.77 -3.98 14.78
C LEU A 41 -11.56 -5.24 14.47
N ILE A 42 -11.71 -6.13 15.45
CA ILE A 42 -12.39 -7.43 15.26
C ILE A 42 -13.88 -7.22 14.98
N ASP A 43 -14.55 -6.31 15.70
CA ASP A 43 -15.97 -5.97 15.48
C ASP A 43 -16.19 -5.34 14.09
N ALA A 44 -15.22 -4.54 13.60
CA ALA A 44 -15.31 -3.91 12.30
C ALA A 44 -14.89 -4.84 11.15
N ASN A 45 -13.86 -5.66 11.37
CA ASN A 45 -13.30 -6.55 10.33
C ASN A 45 -13.01 -7.93 10.92
N PRO A 46 -13.86 -8.93 10.65
CA PRO A 46 -13.70 -10.28 11.22
C PRO A 46 -12.40 -10.98 10.83
N LEU A 47 -11.67 -10.45 9.83
CA LEU A 47 -10.34 -10.93 9.48
C LEU A 47 -9.23 -10.37 10.39
N GLY A 48 -9.54 -9.41 11.29
CA GLY A 48 -8.55 -8.76 12.13
C GLY A 48 -7.45 -8.01 11.34
N LYS A 49 -7.76 -7.57 10.12
CA LYS A 49 -6.77 -6.97 9.21
C LYS A 49 -6.97 -5.47 9.04
N ILE A 50 -5.87 -4.78 8.82
CA ILE A 50 -5.79 -3.37 8.49
C ILE A 50 -5.31 -3.17 7.04
N PRO A 51 -5.72 -2.06 6.38
CA PRO A 51 -6.59 -0.99 6.87
C PRO A 51 -8.06 -1.40 6.93
N THR A 52 -8.78 -0.80 7.85
CA THR A 52 -10.26 -0.86 7.92
C THR A 52 -10.77 0.56 8.05
N LEU A 53 -11.68 0.98 7.19
CA LEU A 53 -12.36 2.28 7.23
C LEU A 53 -13.72 2.10 7.89
N ILE A 54 -14.02 2.92 8.91
CA ILE A 54 -15.33 3.04 9.53
C ILE A 54 -15.86 4.43 9.22
N THR A 55 -16.98 4.54 8.52
CA THR A 55 -17.60 5.81 8.14
C THR A 55 -18.42 6.42 9.30
N ASN A 56 -18.95 7.64 9.12
CA ASN A 56 -19.75 8.30 10.15
C ASN A 56 -21.08 7.60 10.45
N ASP A 57 -21.66 6.94 9.45
CA ASP A 57 -22.91 6.19 9.58
C ASP A 57 -22.69 4.74 10.04
N GLY A 58 -21.44 4.38 10.37
CA GLY A 58 -21.08 3.04 10.83
C GLY A 58 -20.81 2.04 9.69
N THR A 59 -20.87 2.43 8.42
CA THR A 59 -20.48 1.56 7.32
C THR A 59 -19.02 1.20 7.43
N VAL A 60 -18.70 -0.09 7.31
CA VAL A 60 -17.32 -0.60 7.36
C VAL A 60 -16.85 -1.01 5.98
N VAL A 61 -15.65 -0.59 5.61
CA VAL A 61 -15.03 -0.92 4.31
C VAL A 61 -13.61 -1.48 4.53
N PHE A 62 -13.36 -2.63 3.98
CA PHE A 62 -12.05 -3.30 3.85
C PHE A 62 -12.09 -4.24 2.61
N ASP A 63 -10.97 -4.58 1.93
CA ASP A 63 -9.58 -4.19 2.22
C ASP A 63 -9.19 -2.81 1.67
N SER A 64 -7.87 -2.58 1.54
CA SER A 64 -7.34 -1.31 1.04
C SER A 64 -7.81 -0.95 -0.38
N ARG A 65 -8.07 -1.93 -1.25
CA ARG A 65 -8.64 -1.70 -2.60
C ARG A 65 -10.08 -1.22 -2.51
N ALA A 66 -10.88 -1.88 -1.69
CA ALA A 66 -12.27 -1.46 -1.47
C ALA A 66 -12.34 -0.06 -0.86
N ILE A 67 -11.41 0.28 0.07
CA ILE A 67 -11.28 1.62 0.64
C ILE A 67 -10.95 2.66 -0.44
N VAL A 68 -9.96 2.39 -1.31
CA VAL A 68 -9.61 3.30 -2.42
C VAL A 68 -10.79 3.50 -3.36
N GLN A 69 -11.52 2.43 -3.70
CA GLN A 69 -12.72 2.51 -4.54
C GLN A 69 -13.84 3.30 -3.85
N PHE A 70 -14.06 3.08 -2.55
CA PHE A 70 -15.03 3.82 -1.76
C PHE A 70 -14.70 5.32 -1.76
N ILE A 71 -13.46 5.70 -1.38
CA ILE A 71 -13.00 7.09 -1.38
C ILE A 71 -13.15 7.72 -2.77
N ASN A 72 -12.82 6.98 -3.83
CA ASN A 72 -12.97 7.48 -5.19
C ASN A 72 -14.44 7.82 -5.54
N ARG A 73 -15.40 7.02 -5.07
CA ARG A 73 -16.83 7.31 -5.25
C ARG A 73 -17.26 8.54 -4.45
N GLU A 74 -16.89 8.60 -3.17
CA GLU A 74 -17.23 9.70 -2.27
C GLU A 74 -16.64 11.06 -2.73
N THR A 75 -15.50 11.03 -3.42
CA THR A 75 -14.78 12.22 -3.88
C THR A 75 -14.96 12.50 -5.39
N LYS A 76 -16.03 11.96 -5.99
CA LYS A 76 -16.40 12.18 -7.41
C LYS A 76 -15.28 11.83 -8.40
N GLY A 77 -14.48 10.80 -8.09
CA GLY A 77 -13.45 10.30 -9.00
C GLY A 77 -12.10 11.01 -8.85
N ALA A 78 -11.72 11.36 -7.63
CA ALA A 78 -10.44 12.05 -7.37
C ALA A 78 -9.21 11.13 -7.51
N ILE A 79 -9.38 9.80 -7.36
CA ILE A 79 -8.29 8.81 -7.28
C ILE A 79 -8.11 8.02 -8.58
N LEU A 80 -9.20 7.64 -9.23
CA LEU A 80 -9.16 6.80 -10.42
C LEU A 80 -9.50 7.60 -11.68
N PRO A 81 -8.76 7.41 -12.78
CA PRO A 81 -9.06 8.09 -14.05
C PRO A 81 -10.46 7.75 -14.57
N ARG A 82 -11.14 8.74 -15.16
CA ARG A 82 -12.45 8.51 -15.82
C ARG A 82 -12.32 7.79 -17.16
N ASN A 83 -11.20 7.99 -17.87
CA ASN A 83 -10.92 7.30 -19.11
C ASN A 83 -10.68 5.81 -18.83
N ALA A 84 -11.39 4.91 -19.50
CA ALA A 84 -11.36 3.48 -19.23
C ALA A 84 -9.97 2.85 -19.36
N VAL A 85 -9.21 3.20 -20.40
CA VAL A 85 -7.85 2.67 -20.62
C VAL A 85 -6.93 3.10 -19.50
N LYS A 86 -6.89 4.40 -19.17
CA LYS A 86 -6.06 4.92 -18.08
C LYS A 86 -6.50 4.39 -16.72
N ARG A 87 -7.77 4.10 -16.55
CA ARG A 87 -8.29 3.48 -15.34
C ARG A 87 -7.78 2.05 -15.19
N THR A 88 -7.87 1.26 -16.26
CA THR A 88 -7.31 -0.10 -16.28
C THR A 88 -5.80 -0.09 -15.99
N GLU A 89 -5.03 0.84 -16.58
CA GLU A 89 -3.61 1.01 -16.29
C GLU A 89 -3.36 1.30 -14.79
N ALA A 90 -4.14 2.19 -14.18
CA ALA A 90 -4.02 2.55 -12.78
C ALA A 90 -4.39 1.37 -11.84
N GLU A 91 -5.49 0.67 -12.14
CA GLU A 91 -5.95 -0.49 -11.37
C GLU A 91 -4.98 -1.68 -11.50
N THR A 92 -4.39 -1.88 -12.70
CA THR A 92 -3.36 -2.91 -12.92
C THR A 92 -2.08 -2.57 -12.15
N LEU A 93 -1.67 -1.31 -12.12
CA LEU A 93 -0.51 -0.87 -11.33
C LEU A 93 -0.77 -1.02 -9.83
N GLU A 94 -1.99 -0.72 -9.36
CA GLU A 94 -2.39 -0.97 -7.97
C GLU A 94 -2.30 -2.46 -7.63
N ALA A 95 -2.86 -3.32 -8.49
CA ALA A 95 -2.80 -4.77 -8.30
C ALA A 95 -1.36 -5.30 -8.28
N LEU A 96 -0.48 -4.76 -9.13
CA LEU A 96 0.94 -5.13 -9.17
C LEU A 96 1.66 -4.71 -7.88
N ALA A 97 1.38 -3.50 -7.38
CA ALA A 97 1.96 -2.98 -6.14
C ALA A 97 1.46 -3.77 -4.91
N ASP A 98 0.18 -4.11 -4.86
CA ASP A 98 -0.38 -4.95 -3.79
C ASP A 98 0.22 -6.37 -3.82
N GLY A 99 0.33 -6.99 -5.01
CA GLY A 99 0.99 -8.30 -5.16
C GLY A 99 2.48 -8.27 -4.80
N LEU A 100 3.17 -7.15 -5.04
CA LEU A 100 4.52 -6.93 -4.51
C LEU A 100 4.50 -6.95 -2.97
N CYS A 101 3.61 -6.20 -2.35
CA CYS A 101 3.46 -6.18 -0.89
C CYS A 101 3.14 -7.58 -0.34
N ASP A 102 2.27 -8.37 -1.00
CA ASP A 102 1.95 -9.73 -0.59
C ASP A 102 3.20 -10.62 -0.53
N CYS A 103 4.06 -10.53 -1.56
CA CYS A 103 5.34 -11.27 -1.58
C CYS A 103 6.27 -10.83 -0.43
N LEU A 104 6.35 -9.52 -0.15
CA LEU A 104 7.19 -8.98 0.91
C LEU A 104 6.66 -9.34 2.30
N LEU A 105 5.34 -9.30 2.50
CA LEU A 105 4.72 -9.72 3.75
C LEU A 105 4.93 -11.22 4.02
N ALA A 106 4.76 -12.07 3.00
CA ALA A 106 5.04 -13.49 3.12
C ALA A 106 6.48 -13.73 3.61
N HIS A 107 7.44 -12.96 3.08
CA HIS A 107 8.84 -13.02 3.50
C HIS A 107 9.04 -12.60 4.96
N ILE A 108 8.37 -11.52 5.40
CA ILE A 108 8.45 -11.02 6.78
C ILE A 108 7.73 -11.95 7.75
N TYR A 109 6.54 -12.45 7.38
CA TYR A 109 5.72 -13.29 8.27
C TYR A 109 6.32 -14.68 8.48
N GLU A 110 6.95 -15.27 7.47
CA GLU A 110 7.67 -16.52 7.62
C GLU A 110 8.73 -16.43 8.74
N ARG A 111 9.47 -15.30 8.79
CA ARG A 111 10.49 -15.07 9.83
C ARG A 111 9.92 -14.61 11.17
N ARG A 112 8.73 -13.99 11.18
CA ARG A 112 8.11 -13.48 12.42
C ARG A 112 7.38 -14.57 13.20
N PHE A 113 6.70 -15.47 12.49
CA PHE A 113 5.77 -16.44 13.11
C PHE A 113 6.29 -17.87 13.12
N ARG A 114 7.48 -18.12 12.55
CA ARG A 114 8.12 -19.42 12.60
C ARG A 114 9.46 -19.35 13.34
N PRO A 115 9.78 -20.37 14.13
CA PRO A 115 11.14 -20.53 14.66
C PRO A 115 12.11 -20.78 13.51
N GLU A 116 13.39 -20.41 13.69
CA GLU A 116 14.39 -20.35 12.62
C GLU A 116 14.56 -21.69 11.89
N GLU A 117 14.54 -22.81 12.63
CA GLU A 117 14.68 -24.17 12.10
C GLU A 117 13.49 -24.64 11.24
N LYS A 118 12.37 -23.90 11.26
CA LYS A 118 11.16 -24.17 10.46
C LYS A 118 10.96 -23.21 9.31
N ILE A 119 11.89 -22.26 9.10
CA ILE A 119 11.84 -21.34 7.98
C ILE A 119 12.11 -22.10 6.69
N HIS A 120 11.17 -21.99 5.74
CA HIS A 120 11.32 -22.63 4.44
C HIS A 120 11.99 -21.68 3.44
N GLN A 121 13.32 -21.68 3.43
CA GLN A 121 14.11 -20.75 2.59
C GLN A 121 13.74 -20.81 1.09
N PRO A 122 13.49 -21.97 0.44
CA PRO A 122 13.06 -21.99 -0.97
C PRO A 122 11.77 -21.21 -1.25
N TRP A 123 10.84 -21.16 -0.26
CA TRP A 123 9.63 -20.32 -0.37
C TRP A 123 9.97 -18.83 -0.32
N LEU A 124 10.84 -18.43 0.60
CA LEU A 124 11.28 -17.02 0.70
C LEU A 124 11.99 -16.58 -0.57
N ASP A 125 12.89 -17.41 -1.11
CA ASP A 125 13.58 -17.14 -2.37
C ASP A 125 12.59 -16.95 -3.51
N LYS A 126 11.55 -17.81 -3.56
CA LYS A 126 10.49 -17.70 -4.59
C LYS A 126 9.68 -16.41 -4.47
N GLN A 127 9.37 -15.95 -3.24
CA GLN A 127 8.69 -14.67 -3.04
C GLN A 127 9.59 -13.50 -3.46
N TRP A 128 10.89 -13.57 -3.11
CA TRP A 128 11.86 -12.54 -3.50
C TRP A 128 12.09 -12.48 -5.02
N GLU A 129 12.15 -13.60 -5.71
CA GLU A 129 12.19 -13.65 -7.17
C GLU A 129 11.00 -12.93 -7.82
N LYS A 130 9.77 -13.16 -7.30
CA LYS A 130 8.57 -12.46 -7.78
C LYS A 130 8.70 -10.95 -7.57
N ALA A 131 9.09 -10.54 -6.35
CA ALA A 131 9.33 -9.14 -6.02
C ALA A 131 10.40 -8.52 -6.94
N GLY A 132 11.51 -9.23 -7.19
CA GLY A 132 12.57 -8.79 -8.08
C GLY A 132 12.06 -8.54 -9.51
N ARG A 133 11.30 -9.47 -10.08
CA ARG A 133 10.72 -9.30 -11.44
C ARG A 133 9.81 -8.07 -11.53
N VAL A 134 8.97 -7.84 -10.51
CA VAL A 134 8.10 -6.65 -10.45
C VAL A 134 8.94 -5.37 -10.42
N LEU A 135 9.94 -5.32 -9.56
CA LEU A 135 10.83 -4.17 -9.41
C LEU A 135 11.64 -3.89 -10.70
N ASP A 136 12.11 -4.93 -11.37
CA ASP A 136 12.87 -4.81 -12.62
C ASP A 136 11.97 -4.32 -13.77
N THR A 137 10.74 -4.83 -13.85
CA THR A 137 9.73 -4.36 -14.81
C THR A 137 9.41 -2.88 -14.59
N LEU A 138 9.17 -2.48 -13.35
CA LEU A 138 8.89 -1.09 -12.99
C LEU A 138 10.10 -0.17 -13.20
N ASN A 139 11.32 -0.67 -12.97
CA ASN A 139 12.54 0.08 -13.25
C ASN A 139 12.78 0.26 -14.74
N ALA A 140 12.51 -0.78 -15.56
CA ALA A 140 12.63 -0.69 -17.02
C ALA A 140 11.67 0.35 -17.62
N SER A 141 10.46 0.46 -17.09
CA SER A 141 9.44 1.42 -17.51
C SER A 141 8.66 1.99 -16.32
N PRO A 142 9.25 2.94 -15.58
CA PRO A 142 8.54 3.56 -14.46
C PRO A 142 7.27 4.27 -14.92
N PRO A 143 6.16 4.16 -14.17
CA PRO A 143 4.90 4.80 -14.57
C PRO A 143 5.06 6.32 -14.64
N ARG A 144 4.48 6.94 -15.67
CA ARG A 144 4.54 8.40 -15.83
C ARG A 144 3.77 9.08 -14.70
N LEU A 145 4.44 9.97 -13.94
CA LEU A 145 3.79 10.78 -12.92
C LEU A 145 2.78 11.74 -13.54
N THR A 146 1.56 11.71 -13.06
CA THR A 146 0.45 12.55 -13.51
C THR A 146 0.35 13.82 -12.65
N LYS A 147 -0.43 14.82 -13.10
CA LYS A 147 -0.62 16.06 -12.35
C LYS A 147 -1.26 15.81 -10.97
N LYS A 148 -2.22 14.86 -10.94
CA LYS A 148 -2.80 14.29 -9.70
C LYS A 148 -2.34 12.84 -9.63
N ALA A 149 -1.96 12.35 -8.46
CA ALA A 149 -1.64 10.94 -8.29
C ALA A 149 -2.90 10.08 -8.50
N ASN A 150 -2.74 8.93 -9.15
CA ASN A 150 -3.82 7.94 -9.22
C ASN A 150 -3.58 6.79 -8.22
N GLY A 151 -4.60 5.94 -8.01
CA GLY A 151 -4.55 4.85 -7.05
C GLY A 151 -3.35 3.92 -7.24
N GLY A 152 -2.99 3.60 -8.48
CA GLY A 152 -1.82 2.77 -8.78
C GLY A 152 -0.49 3.42 -8.41
N GLN A 153 -0.36 4.72 -8.63
CA GLN A 153 0.86 5.47 -8.24
C GLN A 153 0.99 5.56 -6.73
N ILE A 154 -0.13 5.78 -6.02
CA ILE A 154 -0.17 5.79 -4.55
C ILE A 154 0.20 4.41 -4.00
N ALA A 155 -0.39 3.33 -4.55
CA ALA A 155 -0.08 1.97 -4.14
C ALA A 155 1.40 1.63 -4.36
N LEU A 156 1.95 1.98 -5.52
CA LEU A 156 3.36 1.77 -5.81
C LEU A 156 4.25 2.54 -4.82
N ARG A 157 3.93 3.81 -4.52
CA ARG A 157 4.74 4.58 -3.56
C ARG A 157 4.69 3.98 -2.16
N ALA A 158 3.52 3.51 -1.71
CA ALA A 158 3.38 2.83 -0.43
C ALA A 158 4.19 1.52 -0.39
N ALA A 159 4.19 0.72 -1.46
CA ALA A 159 4.99 -0.50 -1.58
C ALA A 159 6.50 -0.22 -1.54
N LEU A 160 6.97 0.82 -2.25
CA LEU A 160 8.37 1.24 -2.20
C LEU A 160 8.77 1.78 -0.82
N GLY A 161 7.84 2.41 -0.09
CA GLY A 161 8.03 2.79 1.31
C GLY A 161 8.23 1.58 2.22
N TYR A 162 7.44 0.53 2.01
CA TYR A 162 7.59 -0.72 2.76
C TYR A 162 8.91 -1.43 2.46
N LEU A 163 9.36 -1.43 1.22
CA LEU A 163 10.68 -1.94 0.83
C LEU A 163 11.81 -1.15 1.51
N ALA A 164 11.71 0.17 1.53
CA ALA A 164 12.70 1.02 2.20
C ALA A 164 12.77 0.74 3.72
N LEU A 165 11.60 0.43 4.35
CA LEU A 165 11.52 0.08 5.76
C LEU A 165 12.10 -1.32 6.07
N ARG A 166 11.78 -2.33 5.24
CA ARG A 166 12.03 -3.74 5.55
C ARG A 166 13.23 -4.35 4.84
N PHE A 167 13.60 -3.79 3.69
CA PHE A 167 14.65 -4.31 2.82
C PHE A 167 15.58 -3.19 2.32
N PRO A 168 16.08 -2.31 3.22
CA PRO A 168 16.92 -1.17 2.81
C PRO A 168 18.19 -1.68 2.12
N GLY A 169 18.59 -1.02 1.03
CA GLY A 169 19.78 -1.36 0.25
C GLY A 169 19.64 -2.59 -0.67
N GLN A 170 18.55 -3.36 -0.54
CA GLN A 170 18.36 -4.58 -1.33
C GLN A 170 17.53 -4.33 -2.60
N TRP A 171 16.51 -3.49 -2.51
CA TRP A 171 15.62 -3.23 -3.64
C TRP A 171 16.14 -2.15 -4.59
N GLU A 172 16.99 -1.24 -4.11
CA GLU A 172 17.51 -0.10 -4.86
C GLU A 172 18.60 -0.48 -5.86
N ARG A 173 19.35 -1.55 -5.55
CA ARG A 173 20.52 -1.96 -6.34
C ARG A 173 20.14 -2.30 -7.78
N GLY A 174 20.75 -1.58 -8.73
CA GLY A 174 20.43 -1.72 -10.16
C GLY A 174 19.13 -1.05 -10.61
N ARG A 175 18.39 -0.38 -9.72
CA ARG A 175 17.05 0.17 -9.99
C ARG A 175 16.96 1.69 -9.85
N ALA A 176 17.99 2.39 -10.33
CA ALA A 176 18.11 3.84 -10.21
C ALA A 176 16.93 4.64 -10.79
N ARG A 177 16.25 4.12 -11.84
CA ARG A 177 15.08 4.80 -12.42
C ARG A 177 13.88 4.73 -11.50
N LEU A 178 13.65 3.60 -10.84
CA LEU A 178 12.57 3.41 -9.89
C LEU A 178 12.81 4.21 -8.60
N VAL A 179 14.04 4.23 -8.09
CA VAL A 179 14.44 5.09 -6.96
C VAL A 179 14.19 6.56 -7.28
N ARG A 180 14.57 7.00 -8.46
CA ARG A 180 14.32 8.38 -8.92
C ARG A 180 12.82 8.67 -9.06
N TRP A 181 12.03 7.68 -9.49
CA TRP A 181 10.58 7.81 -9.55
C TRP A 181 9.98 8.06 -8.17
N ALA A 182 10.37 7.27 -7.16
CA ALA A 182 9.90 7.43 -5.77
C ALA A 182 10.20 8.85 -5.25
N ARG A 183 11.45 9.32 -5.43
CA ARG A 183 11.84 10.67 -5.03
C ARG A 183 11.00 11.74 -5.71
N ARG A 184 10.79 11.64 -7.04
CA ARG A 184 9.96 12.60 -7.79
C ARG A 184 8.48 12.55 -7.39
N PHE A 185 7.99 11.41 -6.95
CA PHE A 185 6.65 11.30 -6.39
C PHE A 185 6.55 12.11 -5.10
N ASP A 186 7.49 11.94 -4.19
CA ASP A 186 7.53 12.69 -2.90
C ASP A 186 7.70 14.19 -3.10
N GLU A 187 8.55 14.60 -4.05
CA GLU A 187 8.71 16.02 -4.43
C GLU A 187 7.41 16.64 -4.99
N ARG A 188 6.59 15.83 -5.66
CA ARG A 188 5.32 16.27 -6.26
C ARG A 188 4.14 16.27 -5.31
N PHE A 189 4.14 15.35 -4.35
CA PHE A 189 3.05 15.11 -3.39
C PHE A 189 3.61 15.03 -1.97
N PRO A 190 4.27 16.09 -1.49
CA PRO A 190 4.97 16.08 -0.20
C PRO A 190 4.02 15.80 0.98
N GLU A 191 2.74 16.16 0.85
CA GLU A 191 1.70 15.90 1.85
C GLU A 191 1.43 14.41 2.09
N LEU A 192 1.88 13.54 1.19
CA LEU A 192 1.67 12.10 1.31
C LEU A 192 2.83 11.38 2.02
N ALA A 193 3.97 12.05 2.17
CA ALA A 193 5.19 11.45 2.72
C ALA A 193 5.04 11.02 4.20
N GLU A 194 4.21 11.73 4.99
CA GLU A 194 3.96 11.40 6.39
C GLU A 194 3.29 10.04 6.61
N PHE A 195 2.59 9.53 5.58
CA PHE A 195 1.86 8.25 5.65
C PHE A 195 2.70 7.05 5.21
N LEU A 196 3.92 7.26 4.74
CA LEU A 196 4.80 6.16 4.33
C LEU A 196 5.08 5.19 5.48
N PRO A 197 5.27 3.89 5.20
CA PRO A 197 5.61 2.88 6.19
C PRO A 197 6.85 3.24 7.00
N ARG A 198 6.74 3.12 8.34
CA ARG A 198 7.79 3.46 9.31
C ARG A 198 7.69 2.63 10.58
#